data_a7d7a192813c0203e2cf1e941c66ba36
#
_entry.id   a7d7a192813c0203e2cf1e941c66ba36
#
_cell.length_a   1.000
_cell.length_b   1.000
_cell.length_c   1.000
_cell.angle_alpha   90.00
_cell.angle_beta   90.00
_cell.angle_gamma   90.00
#
_symmetry.space_group_name_H-M   'P 1'
#
loop_
_entity.id
_entity.type
_entity.pdbx_description
1 polymer ?
#
loop_
_entity_poly.entity_id
_entity_poly.type
_entity_poly.pdbx_seq_one_letter_code
_entity_poly.pdbx_strand_id
1 'polypeptide(L)'
;MLSRVRSMGLNGIRGYEVSVECYITNGLPGFEIVGLPDAAVKEARERVRAAVKNCGFRFPVSRITLNLAPAGTKKSGTLYDLPILLGILAASELVRLPKTECAFLGELSLEGKLRPVRGV
;
A
#
# COMPACT_ATOMS: atom_id res chain seq x y z
N MET A 1 -9.32 -2.30 -12.57
CA MET A 1 -9.99 -2.56 -11.28
C MET A 1 -9.48 -1.57 -10.25
N LEU A 2 -10.38 -1.11 -9.42
CA LEU A 2 -10.07 -0.12 -8.39
C LEU A 2 -10.29 -0.73 -7.00
N SER A 3 -9.37 -0.49 -6.09
CA SER A 3 -9.56 -0.81 -4.67
C SER A 3 -9.25 0.42 -3.82
N ARG A 4 -9.77 0.42 -2.62
CA ARG A 4 -9.48 1.46 -1.64
C ARG A 4 -9.28 0.82 -0.28
N VAL A 5 -8.12 1.05 0.30
CA VAL A 5 -7.76 0.53 1.62
C VAL A 5 -7.55 1.72 2.55
N ARG A 6 -8.16 1.65 3.71
CA ARG A 6 -8.02 2.69 4.72
C ARG A 6 -6.78 2.43 5.56
N SER A 7 -6.00 3.48 5.79
CA SER A 7 -4.86 3.47 6.68
C SER A 7 -4.90 4.71 7.57
N MET A 8 -3.88 4.87 8.39
CA MET A 8 -3.74 6.00 9.30
C MET A 8 -2.33 6.55 9.27
N GLY A 9 -2.20 7.84 9.46
CA GLY A 9 -0.91 8.50 9.64
C GLY A 9 -0.89 9.22 10.98
N LEU A 10 0.31 9.63 11.40
CA LEU A 10 0.49 10.39 12.62
C LEU A 10 1.11 11.75 12.29
N ASN A 11 0.57 12.79 12.92
CA ASN A 11 1.13 14.13 12.89
C ASN A 11 1.24 14.57 14.35
N GLY A 12 2.44 14.42 14.93
CA GLY A 12 2.64 14.57 16.35
C GLY A 12 1.87 13.47 17.10
N ILE A 13 0.94 13.88 17.97
CA ILE A 13 0.09 12.95 18.74
C ILE A 13 -1.26 12.71 18.07
N ARG A 14 -1.53 13.36 16.91
CA ARG A 14 -2.79 13.21 16.22
C ARG A 14 -2.69 12.18 15.11
N GLY A 15 -3.64 11.22 15.11
CA GLY A 15 -3.86 10.35 13.99
C GLY A 15 -4.72 11.03 12.92
N TYR A 16 -4.49 10.71 11.67
CA TYR A 16 -5.34 11.14 10.56
C TYR A 16 -5.55 9.98 9.60
N GLU A 17 -6.68 10.02 8.91
CA GLU A 17 -7.02 8.96 7.96
C GLU A 17 -6.24 9.14 6.66
N VAL A 18 -5.72 8.02 6.14
CA VAL A 18 -5.09 7.95 4.83
C VAL A 18 -5.85 6.92 4.01
N SER A 19 -6.24 7.30 2.81
CA SER A 19 -6.87 6.37 1.87
C SER A 19 -5.83 5.93 0.85
N VAL A 20 -5.63 4.63 0.75
CA VAL A 20 -4.73 4.04 -0.24
C VAL A 20 -5.58 3.50 -1.39
N GLU A 21 -5.57 4.22 -2.49
CA GLU A 21 -6.35 3.88 -3.68
C GLU A 21 -5.44 3.17 -4.68
N CYS A 22 -5.87 2.01 -5.15
CA CYS A 22 -5.12 1.24 -6.14
C CYS A 22 -5.96 1.06 -7.39
N TYR A 23 -5.39 1.43 -8.52
CA TYR A 23 -6.02 1.28 -9.82
C TYR A 23 -5.14 0.42 -10.71
N ILE A 24 -5.70 -0.67 -11.22
CA ILE A 24 -5.00 -1.57 -12.14
C ILE A 24 -5.68 -1.53 -13.48
N THR A 25 -4.92 -1.18 -14.51
CA THR A 25 -5.43 -1.08 -15.88
C THR A 25 -4.53 -1.85 -16.84
N ASN A 26 -5.08 -2.14 -18.02
CA ASN A 26 -4.30 -2.67 -19.12
C ASN A 26 -3.39 -1.58 -19.67
N GLY A 27 -2.26 -1.98 -20.22
CA GLY A 27 -1.29 -1.05 -20.78
C GLY A 27 0.13 -1.53 -20.55
N LEU A 28 1.09 -0.65 -20.76
CA LEU A 28 2.48 -0.96 -20.48
C LEU A 28 2.64 -1.23 -18.98
N PRO A 29 3.30 -2.33 -18.61
CA PRO A 29 3.51 -2.63 -17.19
C PRO A 29 4.20 -1.48 -16.48
N GLY A 30 3.73 -1.17 -15.29
CA GLY A 30 4.30 -0.13 -14.46
C GLY A 30 3.76 -0.22 -13.05
N PHE A 31 4.50 0.34 -12.12
CA PHE A 31 4.12 0.37 -10.71
C PHE A 31 4.47 1.75 -10.16
N GLU A 32 3.48 2.60 -10.04
CA GLU A 32 3.64 3.97 -9.56
C GLU A 32 2.94 4.17 -8.23
N ILE A 33 3.58 4.90 -7.33
CA ILE A 33 3.02 5.30 -6.03
C ILE A 33 3.10 6.81 -5.92
N VAL A 34 1.96 7.43 -5.68
CA VAL A 34 1.82 8.87 -5.51
C VAL A 34 1.46 9.15 -4.05
N GLY A 35 2.06 10.16 -3.47
CA GLY A 35 1.76 10.57 -2.10
C GLY A 35 2.82 10.23 -1.07
N LEU A 36 3.94 9.67 -1.51
CA LEU A 36 5.12 9.42 -0.66
C LEU A 36 6.33 10.14 -1.25
N PRO A 37 7.34 10.48 -0.43
CA PRO A 37 8.63 10.97 -0.95
C PRO A 37 9.28 9.96 -1.90
N ASP A 38 10.01 10.43 -2.91
CA ASP A 38 10.58 9.59 -3.97
C ASP A 38 11.43 8.43 -3.46
N ALA A 39 12.28 8.68 -2.46
CA ALA A 39 13.10 7.62 -1.87
C ALA A 39 12.24 6.53 -1.21
N ALA A 40 11.17 6.93 -0.51
CA ALA A 40 10.25 6.00 0.12
C ALA A 40 9.46 5.20 -0.91
N VAL A 41 9.13 5.80 -2.05
CA VAL A 41 8.42 5.12 -3.15
C VAL A 41 9.24 3.95 -3.67
N LYS A 42 10.52 4.18 -3.94
CA LYS A 42 11.40 3.13 -4.47
C LYS A 42 11.49 1.94 -3.52
N GLU A 43 11.72 2.22 -2.24
CA GLU A 43 11.83 1.18 -1.23
C GLU A 43 10.52 0.42 -1.03
N ALA A 44 9.41 1.13 -0.97
CA ALA A 44 8.09 0.51 -0.80
C ALA A 44 7.77 -0.42 -1.97
N ARG A 45 8.06 0.00 -3.20
CA ARG A 45 7.84 -0.84 -4.38
C ARG A 45 8.63 -2.15 -4.30
N GLU A 46 9.87 -2.09 -3.86
CA GLU A 46 10.71 -3.28 -3.72
C GLU A 46 10.17 -4.23 -2.67
N ARG A 47 9.81 -3.72 -1.48
CA ARG A 47 9.27 -4.56 -0.41
C ARG A 47 7.94 -5.19 -0.79
N VAL A 48 7.03 -4.40 -1.34
CA VAL A 48 5.70 -4.89 -1.72
C VAL A 48 5.78 -5.93 -2.83
N ARG A 49 6.58 -5.67 -3.86
CA ARG A 49 6.74 -6.61 -4.98
C ARG A 49 7.31 -7.95 -4.50
N ALA A 50 8.34 -7.90 -3.65
CA ALA A 50 8.94 -9.11 -3.10
C ALA A 50 7.95 -9.85 -2.20
N ALA A 51 7.20 -9.12 -1.36
CA ALA A 51 6.22 -9.72 -0.47
C ALA A 51 5.10 -10.43 -1.22
N VAL A 52 4.58 -9.84 -2.29
CA VAL A 52 3.54 -10.46 -3.13
C VAL A 52 4.04 -11.81 -3.65
N LYS A 53 5.24 -11.85 -4.21
CA LYS A 53 5.81 -13.09 -4.75
C LYS A 53 6.06 -14.11 -3.65
N ASN A 54 6.61 -13.70 -2.53
CA ASN A 54 6.98 -14.61 -1.45
C ASN A 54 5.78 -15.12 -0.66
N CYS A 55 4.64 -14.45 -0.77
CA CYS A 55 3.36 -14.95 -0.23
C CYS A 55 2.64 -15.90 -1.19
N GLY A 56 3.22 -16.20 -2.35
CA GLY A 56 2.64 -17.12 -3.30
C GLY A 56 1.70 -16.51 -4.33
N PHE A 57 1.59 -15.19 -4.37
CA PHE A 57 0.77 -14.51 -5.36
C PHE A 57 1.62 -14.11 -6.58
N ARG A 58 0.95 -14.01 -7.72
CA ARG A 58 1.59 -13.47 -8.92
C ARG A 58 1.45 -11.95 -8.91
N PHE A 59 2.57 -11.24 -9.05
CA PHE A 59 2.52 -9.79 -9.18
C PHE A 59 1.89 -9.43 -10.54
N PRO A 60 0.88 -8.53 -10.59
CA PRO A 60 0.20 -8.22 -11.85
C PRO A 60 1.14 -7.66 -12.92
N VAL A 61 1.03 -8.17 -14.14
CA VAL A 61 1.73 -7.63 -15.31
C VAL A 61 0.81 -6.64 -15.99
N SER A 62 0.58 -5.53 -15.31
CA SER A 62 -0.37 -4.49 -15.71
C SER A 62 0.15 -3.15 -15.22
N ARG A 63 -0.54 -2.07 -15.59
CA ARG A 63 -0.22 -0.75 -15.07
C ARG A 63 -0.90 -0.58 -13.71
N ILE A 64 -0.09 -0.47 -12.67
CA ILE A 64 -0.56 -0.31 -11.29
C ILE A 64 -0.26 1.12 -10.85
N THR A 65 -1.30 1.82 -10.42
CA THR A 65 -1.16 3.17 -9.87
C THR A 65 -1.77 3.19 -8.49
N LEU A 66 -0.98 3.60 -7.51
CA LEU A 66 -1.43 3.79 -6.13
C LEU A 66 -1.35 5.26 -5.77
N ASN A 67 -2.37 5.73 -5.09
CA ASN A 67 -2.43 7.08 -4.58
C ASN A 67 -2.75 7.06 -3.09
N LEU A 68 -1.88 7.67 -2.29
CA LEU A 68 -2.09 7.83 -0.87
C LEU A 68 -2.67 9.22 -0.60
N ALA A 69 -3.96 9.26 -0.33
CA ALA A 69 -4.70 10.50 -0.12
C ALA A 69 -4.87 10.79 1.38
N PRO A 70 -4.97 12.04 1.80
CA PRO A 70 -5.00 13.23 0.96
C PRO A 70 -3.63 13.67 0.47
N ALA A 71 -3.61 14.32 -0.68
CA ALA A 71 -2.41 14.97 -1.22
C ALA A 71 -2.04 16.16 -0.31
N GLY A 72 -0.77 16.50 -0.28
CA GLY A 72 -0.29 17.63 0.51
C GLY A 72 -0.07 17.35 1.99
N THR A 73 -0.57 16.25 2.52
CA THR A 73 -0.30 15.82 3.89
C THR A 73 0.97 14.97 3.88
N LYS A 74 1.89 15.30 4.77
CA LYS A 74 3.15 14.56 4.87
C LYS A 74 2.87 13.14 5.35
N LYS A 75 3.25 12.17 4.55
CA LYS A 75 3.19 10.76 4.89
C LYS A 75 4.62 10.24 4.95
N SER A 76 4.95 9.54 6.01
CA SER A 76 6.31 9.06 6.21
C SER A 76 6.30 7.70 6.90
N GLY A 77 7.45 7.03 6.84
CA GLY A 77 7.61 5.71 7.44
C GLY A 77 7.19 4.58 6.52
N THR A 78 7.30 3.39 7.05
CA THR A 78 7.08 2.15 6.31
C THR A 78 5.71 1.54 6.56
N LEU A 79 4.88 2.22 7.35
CA LEU A 79 3.59 1.69 7.80
C LEU A 79 2.56 1.51 6.69
N TYR A 80 2.80 2.09 5.52
CA TYR A 80 1.90 1.97 4.37
C TYR A 80 2.15 0.74 3.51
N ASP A 81 3.19 -0.05 3.80
CA ASP A 81 3.50 -1.26 3.04
C ASP A 81 2.32 -2.22 2.99
N LEU A 82 1.71 -2.52 4.14
CA LEU A 82 0.58 -3.43 4.22
C LEU A 82 -0.65 -2.93 3.45
N PRO A 83 -1.12 -1.69 3.65
CA PRO A 83 -2.26 -1.21 2.85
C PRO A 83 -1.97 -1.15 1.35
N ILE A 84 -0.74 -0.89 0.93
CA ILE A 84 -0.36 -0.95 -0.49
C ILE A 84 -0.49 -2.37 -1.03
N LEU A 85 0.05 -3.35 -0.30
CA LEU A 85 -0.07 -4.76 -0.66
C LEU A 85 -1.53 -5.18 -0.77
N LEU A 86 -2.33 -4.86 0.24
CA LEU A 86 -3.75 -5.20 0.25
C LEU A 86 -4.51 -4.53 -0.89
N GLY A 87 -4.16 -3.30 -1.22
CA GLY A 87 -4.75 -2.59 -2.34
C GLY A 87 -4.51 -3.29 -3.67
N ILE A 88 -3.29 -3.76 -3.89
CA ILE A 88 -2.95 -4.49 -5.11
C ILE A 88 -3.69 -5.83 -5.17
N LEU A 89 -3.71 -6.59 -4.08
CA LEU A 89 -4.38 -7.88 -4.04
C LEU A 89 -5.90 -7.74 -4.19
N ALA A 90 -6.49 -6.72 -3.57
CA ALA A 90 -7.92 -6.46 -3.69
C ALA A 90 -8.31 -5.99 -5.10
N ALA A 91 -7.52 -5.10 -5.70
CA ALA A 91 -7.75 -4.64 -7.08
C ALA A 91 -7.56 -5.77 -8.10
N SER A 92 -6.72 -6.75 -7.77
CA SER A 92 -6.52 -7.96 -8.57
C SER A 92 -7.57 -9.06 -8.29
N GLU A 93 -8.51 -8.79 -7.39
CA GLU A 93 -9.55 -9.73 -6.95
C GLU A 93 -9.01 -11.00 -6.30
N LEU A 94 -7.81 -10.95 -5.74
CA LEU A 94 -7.19 -12.09 -5.06
C LEU A 94 -7.58 -12.17 -3.58
N VAL A 95 -8.01 -11.04 -3.00
CA VAL A 95 -8.49 -10.98 -1.62
C VAL A 95 -9.73 -10.09 -1.56
N ARG A 96 -10.52 -10.27 -0.51
CA ARG A 96 -11.65 -9.40 -0.20
C ARG A 96 -11.32 -8.58 1.03
N LEU A 97 -11.58 -7.27 0.94
CA LEU A 97 -11.42 -6.39 2.08
C LEU A 97 -12.65 -6.51 2.99
N PRO A 98 -12.47 -6.35 4.32
CA PRO A 98 -13.60 -6.36 5.25
C PRO A 98 -14.59 -5.25 4.90
N LYS A 99 -15.88 -5.53 5.11
CA LYS A 99 -16.94 -4.53 4.93
C LYS A 99 -17.07 -3.59 6.12
N THR A 100 -16.47 -3.95 7.25
CA THR A 100 -16.46 -3.11 8.44
C THR A 100 -15.40 -2.03 8.32
N GLU A 101 -15.60 -0.93 9.05
CA GLU A 101 -14.61 0.12 9.08
C GLU A 101 -13.39 -0.33 9.86
N CYS A 102 -12.27 -0.51 9.17
CA CYS A 102 -10.99 -0.80 9.79
C CYS A 102 -9.87 -0.19 8.96
N ALA A 103 -8.80 0.16 9.63
CA ALA A 103 -7.61 0.69 9.00
C ALA A 103 -6.48 -0.34 9.10
N PHE A 104 -5.66 -0.41 8.06
CA PHE A 104 -4.54 -1.32 7.98
C PHE A 104 -3.25 -0.51 7.96
N LEU A 105 -2.28 -0.95 8.75
CA LEU A 105 -0.94 -0.38 8.71
C LEU A 105 0.07 -1.45 9.12
N GLY A 106 1.24 -1.41 8.56
CA GLY A 106 2.29 -2.37 8.86
C GLY A 106 3.44 -2.27 7.88
N GLU A 107 4.63 -2.58 8.36
CA GLU A 107 5.81 -2.72 7.53
C GLU A 107 5.94 -4.17 7.07
N LEU A 108 6.38 -4.39 5.84
CA LEU A 108 6.63 -5.73 5.30
C LEU A 108 8.12 -5.99 5.18
N SER A 109 8.52 -7.23 5.50
CA SER A 109 9.82 -7.72 5.11
C SER A 109 9.77 -8.20 3.66
N LEU A 110 10.91 -8.43 3.05
CA LEU A 110 10.97 -8.98 1.69
C LEU A 110 10.37 -10.38 1.59
N GLU A 111 10.29 -11.09 2.71
CA GLU A 111 9.66 -12.41 2.78
C GLU A 111 8.14 -12.36 2.91
N GLY A 112 7.57 -11.17 3.05
CA GLY A 112 6.12 -10.99 3.21
C GLY A 112 5.65 -11.06 4.65
N LYS A 113 6.54 -10.97 5.62
CA LYS A 113 6.18 -10.96 7.04
C LYS A 113 5.91 -9.55 7.52
N LEU A 114 4.95 -9.40 8.42
CA LEU A 114 4.66 -8.12 9.05
C LEU A 114 5.68 -7.80 10.12
N ARG A 115 6.08 -6.54 10.14
CA ARG A 115 6.97 -5.99 11.19
C ARG A 115 6.23 -4.91 11.97
N PRO A 116 6.56 -4.71 13.25
CA PRO A 116 5.95 -3.65 14.03
C PRO A 116 6.34 -2.27 13.51
N VAL A 117 5.44 -1.31 13.69
CA VAL A 117 5.65 0.08 13.32
C VAL A 117 5.60 0.95 14.57
N ARG A 118 6.26 2.10 14.51
CA ARG A 118 6.30 3.04 15.64
C ARG A 118 5.05 3.90 15.67
N GLY A 119 4.63 4.27 16.88
CA GLY A 119 3.58 5.24 17.08
C GLY A 119 2.16 4.67 17.07
N VAL A 120 2.04 3.38 17.03
CA VAL A 120 0.73 2.70 17.02
C VAL A 120 0.30 2.30 18.41
#